data_bf515fd075dc251f3d77697aa5212ba5
#
_entry.id   bf515fd075dc251f3d77697aa5212ba5
#
_cell.length_a   1.000
_cell.length_b   1.000
_cell.length_c   1.000
_cell.angle_alpha   90.00
_cell.angle_beta   90.00
_cell.angle_gamma   90.00
#
_symmetry.space_group_name_H-M   'P 1'
#
loop_
_entity.id
_entity.type
_entity.pdbx_description
1 polymer ?
#
loop_
_entity_poly.entity_id
_entity_poly.type
_entity_poly.pdbx_seq_one_letter_code
_entity_poly.pdbx_strand_id
1 'polypeptide(L)'
;MNFLQKERNMAKAPFNIQDQYLNQSRKERVKVVVQLMSGDKMEGYIKSFDNFSVLLEVQGDILIYKHAISNITSIDGTFRLHQ
;
A
#
# COMPACT_ATOMS: atom_id res chain seq x y z
N MET A 1 -29.39 9.53 -2.89
CA MET A 1 -28.39 9.47 -2.79
C MET A 1 -27.87 8.97 -2.61
N ASN A 2 -28.12 9.05 -3.18
CA ASN A 2 -27.08 8.79 -3.16
C ASN A 2 -26.63 8.28 -3.36
N PHE A 3 -27.02 8.41 -3.76
CA PHE A 3 -26.11 8.11 -3.97
C PHE A 3 -25.39 7.97 -4.05
N LEU A 4 -26.02 8.25 -4.30
CA LEU A 4 -24.95 8.34 -4.38
C LEU A 4 -24.29 8.26 -4.15
N GLN A 5 -24.55 8.42 -4.36
CA GLN A 5 -23.52 8.57 -4.13
C GLN A 5 -22.78 8.17 -4.12
N LYS A 6 -23.42 8.16 -4.43
CA LYS A 6 -22.42 8.02 -4.42
C LYS A 6 -21.54 7.64 -4.67
N GLU A 7 -21.97 7.81 -5.04
CA GLU A 7 -20.82 7.71 -5.19
C GLU A 7 -20.05 7.59 -5.31
N ARG A 8 -20.52 7.72 -5.44
CA ARG A 8 -19.46 7.90 -5.45
C ARG A 8 -18.60 7.88 -5.47
N ASN A 9 -18.91 8.19 -5.69
CA ASN A 9 -17.70 8.38 -5.67
C ASN A 9 -17.03 8.21 -5.80
N MET A 10 -17.35 8.32 -5.99
CA MET A 10 -16.47 8.37 -6.03
C MET A 10 -15.87 8.52 -6.10
N ALA A 11 -16.43 8.71 -6.26
CA ALA A 11 -15.60 9.07 -6.25
C ALA A 11 -15.23 9.32 -6.11
N LYS A 12 -15.29 9.36 -6.34
CA LYS A 12 -14.68 9.69 -6.14
C LYS A 12 -13.86 9.92 -5.67
N ALA A 13 -14.38 9.62 -5.32
CA ALA A 13 -13.38 10.04 -4.39
C ALA A 13 -12.04 10.20 -5.08
N PRO A 14 -11.27 11.22 -4.74
CA PRO A 14 -9.98 11.37 -5.36
C PRO A 14 -9.13 10.14 -5.08
N PHE A 15 -8.46 9.67 -6.10
CA PHE A 15 -7.62 8.51 -5.93
C PHE A 15 -6.40 8.88 -5.13
N ASN A 16 -6.17 8.12 -4.09
CA ASN A 16 -4.98 8.22 -3.30
C ASN A 16 -3.96 7.27 -3.93
N ILE A 17 -2.90 7.83 -4.51
CA ILE A 17 -1.87 7.02 -5.18
C ILE A 17 -1.27 6.01 -4.23
N GLN A 18 -1.09 6.41 -2.98
CA GLN A 18 -0.58 5.52 -1.95
C GLN A 18 -1.44 4.26 -1.82
N ASP A 19 -2.76 4.46 -1.73
CA ASP A 19 -3.67 3.33 -1.57
C ASP A 19 -3.77 2.51 -2.85
N GLN A 20 -3.69 3.15 -4.02
CA GLN A 20 -3.67 2.42 -5.29
C GLN A 20 -2.45 1.51 -5.37
N TYR A 21 -1.29 2.04 -5.01
CA TYR A 21 -0.05 1.27 -5.03
C TYR A 21 -0.13 0.08 -4.06
N LEU A 22 -0.58 0.34 -2.84
CA LEU A 22 -0.70 -0.72 -1.84
C LEU A 22 -1.70 -1.78 -2.27
N ASN A 23 -2.85 -1.35 -2.81
CA ASN A 23 -3.88 -2.29 -3.21
C ASN A 23 -3.43 -3.16 -4.38
N GLN A 24 -2.81 -2.55 -5.38
CA GLN A 24 -2.37 -3.28 -6.55
C GLN A 24 -1.24 -4.25 -6.21
N SER A 25 -0.25 -3.80 -5.43
CA SER A 25 0.84 -4.68 -5.02
C SER A 25 0.34 -5.84 -4.17
N ARG A 26 -0.68 -5.59 -3.33
CA ARG A 26 -1.31 -6.64 -2.55
C ARG A 26 -2.00 -7.67 -3.44
N LYS A 27 -2.80 -7.19 -4.40
CA LYS A 27 -3.57 -8.08 -5.26
C LYS A 27 -2.67 -8.91 -6.16
N GLU A 28 -1.59 -8.35 -6.64
CA GLU A 28 -0.67 -9.04 -7.54
C GLU A 28 0.39 -9.83 -6.79
N ARG A 29 0.36 -9.81 -5.47
CA ARG A 29 1.33 -10.53 -4.64
C ARG A 29 2.76 -10.16 -5.00
N VAL A 30 3.01 -8.89 -5.11
CA VAL A 30 4.35 -8.36 -5.41
C VAL A 30 5.15 -8.30 -4.13
N LYS A 31 6.36 -8.87 -4.15
CA LYS A 31 7.25 -8.74 -3.00
C LYS A 31 7.84 -7.33 -3.01
N VAL A 32 7.66 -6.62 -1.92
CA VAL A 32 8.08 -5.22 -1.81
C VAL A 32 9.15 -5.05 -0.76
N VAL A 33 9.92 -3.98 -0.91
CA VAL A 33 10.86 -3.51 0.11
C VAL A 33 10.27 -2.25 0.71
N VAL A 34 10.01 -2.28 2.01
CA VAL A 34 9.52 -1.12 2.75
C VAL A 34 10.71 -0.50 3.46
N GLN A 35 11.04 0.73 3.08
CA GLN A 35 12.09 1.48 3.76
C GLN A 35 11.47 2.42 4.77
N LEU A 36 11.96 2.34 6.00
CA LEU A 36 11.47 3.16 7.09
C LEU A 36 12.25 4.47 7.18
N MET A 37 11.66 5.45 7.86
CA MET A 37 12.31 6.73 8.07
C MET A 37 13.62 6.59 8.85
N SER A 38 13.73 5.52 9.64
CA SER A 38 14.96 5.20 10.37
C SER A 38 16.10 4.73 9.46
N GLY A 39 15.77 4.37 8.21
CA GLY A 39 16.73 3.77 7.28
C GLY A 39 16.66 2.25 7.22
N ASP A 40 15.97 1.64 8.16
CA ASP A 40 15.78 0.19 8.14
C ASP A 40 14.90 -0.22 6.96
N LYS A 41 15.10 -1.44 6.48
CA LYS A 41 14.33 -1.98 5.36
C LYS A 41 13.74 -3.33 5.74
N MET A 42 12.54 -3.58 5.24
CA MET A 42 11.88 -4.87 5.41
C MET A 42 11.35 -5.34 4.05
N GLU A 43 11.44 -6.64 3.81
CA GLU A 43 10.96 -7.25 2.56
C GLU A 43 9.80 -8.16 2.88
N GLY A 44 8.75 -8.07 2.08
CA GLY A 44 7.59 -8.93 2.28
C GLY A 44 6.47 -8.58 1.35
N TYR A 45 5.28 -9.04 1.71
CA TYR A 45 4.08 -8.84 0.92
C TYR A 45 3.10 -7.99 1.69
N ILE A 46 2.44 -7.07 0.98
CA ILE A 46 1.36 -6.28 1.58
C ILE A 46 0.19 -7.23 1.82
N LYS A 47 -0.20 -7.40 3.06
CA LYS A 47 -1.33 -8.26 3.42
C LYS A 47 -2.61 -7.47 3.52
N SER A 48 -2.54 -6.29 4.12
CA SER A 48 -3.68 -5.41 4.33
C SER A 48 -3.17 -4.01 4.63
N PHE A 49 -4.05 -3.04 4.56
CA PHE A 49 -3.69 -1.67 4.95
C PHE A 49 -4.96 -0.88 5.25
N ASP A 50 -4.78 0.20 5.99
CA ASP A 50 -5.86 1.15 6.25
C ASP A 50 -5.30 2.57 6.14
N ASN A 51 -6.03 3.56 6.68
CA ASN A 51 -5.63 4.96 6.54
C ASN A 51 -4.30 5.28 7.22
N PHE A 52 -3.92 4.50 8.22
CA PHE A 52 -2.78 4.85 9.06
C PHE A 52 -1.67 3.82 9.05
N SER A 53 -1.95 2.61 8.59
CA SER A 53 -1.00 1.51 8.79
C SER A 53 -1.01 0.54 7.62
N VAL A 54 0.06 -0.24 7.54
CA VAL A 54 0.24 -1.30 6.56
C VAL A 54 0.60 -2.57 7.33
N LEU A 55 -0.08 -3.66 7.01
CA LEU A 55 0.26 -4.97 7.56
C LEU A 55 1.12 -5.69 6.53
N LEU A 56 2.36 -5.93 6.89
CA LEU A 56 3.34 -6.56 6.01
C LEU A 56 3.59 -7.99 6.45
N GLU A 57 3.48 -8.91 5.51
CA GLU A 57 3.77 -10.32 5.75
C GLU A 57 5.24 -10.59 5.40
N VAL A 58 6.03 -10.90 6.42
CA VAL A 58 7.44 -11.24 6.26
C VAL A 58 7.60 -12.71 6.60
N GLN A 59 7.97 -13.03 7.83
CA GLN A 59 7.89 -14.39 8.37
C GLN A 59 6.78 -14.49 9.39
N GLY A 60 6.02 -13.45 9.51
CA GLY A 60 4.86 -13.25 10.33
C GLY A 60 4.32 -11.90 9.95
N ASP A 61 3.27 -11.47 10.60
CA ASP A 61 2.65 -10.19 10.28
C ASP A 61 3.34 -9.09 11.07
N ILE A 62 3.71 -8.02 10.38
CA ILE A 62 4.32 -6.84 10.99
C ILE A 62 3.43 -5.64 10.67
N LEU A 63 2.98 -4.96 11.71
CA LEU A 63 2.20 -3.74 11.55
C LEU A 63 3.14 -2.55 11.50
N ILE A 64 3.04 -1.77 10.43
CA ILE A 64 3.89 -0.60 10.22
C ILE A 64 2.99 0.61 10.05
N TYR A 65 3.26 1.67 10.79
CA TYR A 65 2.51 2.91 10.65
C TYR A 65 3.01 3.67 9.42
N LYS A 66 2.07 4.16 8.61
CA LYS A 66 2.42 4.80 7.34
C LYS A 66 3.38 5.97 7.52
N HIS A 67 3.22 6.74 8.61
CA HIS A 67 4.10 7.89 8.82
C HIS A 67 5.55 7.50 9.10
N ALA A 68 5.81 6.23 9.39
CA ALA A 68 7.17 5.73 9.59
C ALA A 68 7.79 5.22 8.29
N ILE A 69 7.03 5.20 7.20
CA ILE A 69 7.50 4.67 5.92
C ILE A 69 8.05 5.80 5.07
N SER A 70 9.26 5.63 4.58
CA SER A 70 9.87 6.55 3.64
C SER A 70 9.44 6.25 2.22
N ASN A 71 9.56 5.00 1.81
CA ASN A 71 9.14 4.59 0.47
C ASN A 71 8.93 3.08 0.43
N ILE A 72 8.25 2.63 -0.63
CA ILE A 72 8.01 1.22 -0.90
C ILE A 72 8.34 0.98 -2.36
N THR A 73 9.11 -0.06 -2.64
CA THR A 73 9.47 -0.43 -4.01
C THR A 73 9.28 -1.93 -4.17
N SER A 74 9.13 -2.38 -5.41
CA SER A 74 9.18 -3.82 -5.66
C SER A 74 10.63 -4.29 -5.58
N ILE A 75 10.82 -5.53 -5.12
CA ILE A 75 12.16 -6.02 -4.85
C ILE A 75 13.01 -6.12 -6.13
N ASP A 76 12.38 -6.38 -7.27
CA ASP A 76 13.08 -6.52 -8.54
C ASP A 76 12.91 -5.30 -9.44
N GLY A 77 12.20 -4.29 -8.99
CA GLY A 77 12.00 -3.07 -9.75
C GLY A 77 11.05 -3.18 -10.94
N THR A 78 10.34 -4.30 -11.09
CA THR A 78 9.50 -4.53 -12.27
C THR A 78 8.05 -4.09 -12.09
N PHE A 79 7.60 -3.92 -10.85
CA PHE A 79 6.21 -3.54 -10.59
C PHE A 79 5.95 -2.11 -11.08
N ARG A 80 4.84 -1.95 -11.78
CA ARG A 80 4.39 -0.64 -12.25
C ARG A 80 2.95 -0.43 -11.82
N LEU A 81 2.64 0.76 -11.36
CA LEU A 81 1.28 1.12 -10.99
C LEU A 81 0.47 1.37 -12.26
N HIS A 82 -0.68 0.70 -12.35
CA HIS A 82 -1.62 0.90 -13.46
C HIS A 82 -2.58 2.02 -13.07
N GLN A 83 -2.67 3.03 -13.90
CA GLN A 83 -3.57 4.17 -13.67
C GLN A 83 -4.55 4.34 -14.81
#